data_4535e3f32e56d54f8d9d44437a59308a
#
_entry.id   4535e3f32e56d54f8d9d44437a59308a
#
_cell.length_a   1.000
_cell.length_b   1.000
_cell.length_c   1.000
_cell.angle_alpha   90.00
_cell.angle_beta   90.00
_cell.angle_gamma   90.00
#
_symmetry.space_group_name_H-M   'P 1'
#
loop_
_entity.id
_entity.type
_entity.pdbx_description
1 polymer ?
#
loop_
_entity_poly.entity_id
_entity_poly.type
_entity_poly.pdbx_seq_one_letter_code
_entity_poly.pdbx_strand_id
1 'polypeptide(L)'
;MFVFAYQYFPTPKEKVMEKEKEQLEFYLTQLTDEYGLLSKKIESLHEKDSEINRMILGAKPIDDGIWNGGIGGHDKYVFLENFKETGRMIKENLETVDKLKIKIDIQKKSLDSLYKVAVVKEKKLVSIPSIKPVKETSLKKDVKFLSGFGMRIHPIHKLRRFHKGIDFTAPQGTDIQATGNGRVVSINKTGSGYGKHLMIDHGYGYKTLYAHMHSINVKEG
;
A
#
# COMPACT_ATOMS: atom_id res chain seq x y z
N MET A 1 45.18 65.03 4.90
CA MET A 1 45.57 64.03 3.90
C MET A 1 45.18 62.59 4.26
N PHE A 2 44.80 62.29 5.46
CA PHE A 2 44.40 60.91 5.88
C PHE A 2 42.91 60.54 5.67
N VAL A 3 42.02 61.51 5.52
CA VAL A 3 40.58 61.26 5.37
C VAL A 3 40.22 60.66 3.98
N PHE A 4 40.99 60.96 2.94
CA PHE A 4 40.76 60.45 1.58
C PHE A 4 41.17 58.99 1.37
N ALA A 5 42.08 58.44 2.17
CA ALA A 5 42.50 57.04 2.04
C ALA A 5 41.42 56.04 2.51
N TYR A 6 40.60 56.39 3.48
CA TYR A 6 39.50 55.55 4.00
C TYR A 6 38.35 55.41 3.00
N GLN A 7 38.24 56.30 2.03
CA GLN A 7 37.16 56.30 1.06
C GLN A 7 37.41 55.36 -0.14
N TYR A 8 38.67 54.91 -0.32
CA TYR A 8 39.09 54.10 -1.49
C TYR A 8 39.67 52.71 -1.13
N PHE A 9 40.00 52.45 0.12
CA PHE A 9 40.57 51.16 0.52
C PHE A 9 39.82 50.58 1.73
N PRO A 10 39.21 49.41 1.58
CA PRO A 10 38.51 48.80 2.70
C PRO A 10 39.51 48.42 3.81
N THR A 11 39.07 48.65 5.04
CA THR A 11 39.85 48.27 6.24
C THR A 11 40.03 46.75 6.32
N PRO A 12 41.03 46.22 7.03
CA PRO A 12 41.20 44.78 7.22
C PRO A 12 39.94 44.09 7.76
N LYS A 13 39.18 44.77 8.62
CA LYS A 13 37.94 44.30 9.18
C LYS A 13 36.83 44.19 8.12
N GLU A 14 36.70 45.18 7.27
CA GLU A 14 35.73 45.21 6.16
C GLU A 14 36.02 44.08 5.16
N LYS A 15 37.30 43.82 4.81
CA LYS A 15 37.72 42.70 3.95
C LYS A 15 37.36 41.35 4.54
N VAL A 16 37.49 41.16 5.84
CA VAL A 16 37.10 39.93 6.52
C VAL A 16 35.58 39.74 6.46
N MET A 17 34.82 40.80 6.76
CA MET A 17 33.36 40.75 6.74
C MET A 17 32.80 40.50 5.33
N GLU A 18 33.45 41.09 4.29
CA GLU A 18 33.05 40.86 2.91
C GLU A 18 33.28 39.40 2.49
N LYS A 19 34.42 38.82 2.89
CA LYS A 19 34.73 37.42 2.63
C LYS A 19 33.78 36.48 3.35
N GLU A 20 33.42 36.76 4.61
CA GLU A 20 32.43 35.99 5.35
C GLU A 20 31.04 36.08 4.69
N LYS A 21 30.66 37.25 4.18
CA LYS A 21 29.42 37.45 3.44
C LYS A 21 29.40 36.61 2.15
N GLU A 22 30.46 36.66 1.33
CA GLU A 22 30.57 35.87 0.11
C GLU A 22 30.46 34.37 0.39
N GLN A 23 31.10 33.88 1.49
CA GLN A 23 30.97 32.49 1.92
C GLN A 23 29.53 32.14 2.33
N LEU A 24 28.86 33.02 3.05
CA LEU A 24 27.47 32.81 3.45
C LEU A 24 26.54 32.74 2.24
N GLU A 25 26.67 33.66 1.29
CA GLU A 25 25.90 33.67 0.05
C GLU A 25 26.14 32.41 -0.78
N PHE A 26 27.37 31.92 -0.85
CA PHE A 26 27.73 30.64 -1.49
C PHE A 26 26.99 29.47 -0.85
N TYR A 27 27.03 29.34 0.50
CA TYR A 27 26.33 28.25 1.19
C TYR A 27 24.81 28.36 1.08
N LEU A 28 24.25 29.57 1.09
CA LEU A 28 22.83 29.78 0.87
C LEU A 28 22.40 29.32 -0.53
N THR A 29 23.20 29.59 -1.56
CA THR A 29 22.95 29.11 -2.91
C THR A 29 22.97 27.58 -2.97
N GLN A 30 23.97 26.95 -2.36
CA GLN A 30 24.01 25.47 -2.28
C GLN A 30 22.75 24.90 -1.60
N LEU A 31 22.31 25.50 -0.49
CA LEU A 31 21.09 25.07 0.20
C LEU A 31 19.85 25.22 -0.69
N THR A 32 19.76 26.30 -1.47
CA THR A 32 18.68 26.50 -2.43
C THR A 32 18.62 25.37 -3.45
N ASP A 33 19.77 24.99 -4.00
CA ASP A 33 19.88 23.91 -4.98
C ASP A 33 19.49 22.55 -4.36
N GLU A 34 19.96 22.25 -3.15
CA GLU A 34 19.62 21.01 -2.44
C GLU A 34 18.11 20.94 -2.14
N TYR A 35 17.50 22.02 -1.68
CA TYR A 35 16.05 22.07 -1.44
C TYR A 35 15.26 21.93 -2.75
N GLY A 36 15.76 22.45 -3.85
CA GLY A 36 15.19 22.23 -5.18
C GLY A 36 15.21 20.77 -5.60
N LEU A 37 16.32 20.06 -5.33
CA LEU A 37 16.42 18.62 -5.56
C LEU A 37 15.47 17.81 -4.67
N LEU A 38 15.35 18.17 -3.39
CA LEU A 38 14.41 17.52 -2.46
C LEU A 38 12.97 17.74 -2.91
N SER A 39 12.61 18.93 -3.35
CA SER A 39 11.28 19.24 -3.91
C SER A 39 10.96 18.33 -5.08
N LYS A 40 11.86 18.16 -6.04
CA LYS A 40 11.68 17.25 -7.18
C LYS A 40 11.51 15.80 -6.75
N LYS A 41 12.26 15.33 -5.75
CA LYS A 41 12.13 13.97 -5.22
C LYS A 41 10.76 13.74 -4.57
N ILE A 42 10.26 14.69 -3.80
CA ILE A 42 8.95 14.62 -3.16
C ILE A 42 7.83 14.62 -4.20
N GLU A 43 7.92 15.44 -5.26
CA GLU A 43 6.95 15.41 -6.37
C GLU A 43 6.96 14.04 -7.07
N SER A 44 8.13 13.50 -7.38
CA SER A 44 8.23 12.17 -8.00
C SER A 44 7.66 11.06 -7.11
N LEU A 45 7.80 11.16 -5.78
CA LEU A 45 7.15 10.23 -4.85
C LEU A 45 5.63 10.35 -4.87
N HIS A 46 5.11 11.57 -4.93
CA HIS A 46 3.68 11.84 -5.04
C HIS A 46 3.08 11.29 -6.33
N GLU A 47 3.74 11.48 -7.47
CA GLU A 47 3.33 10.91 -8.76
C GLU A 47 3.24 9.39 -8.69
N LYS A 48 4.30 8.73 -8.18
CA LYS A 48 4.31 7.26 -8.00
C LYS A 48 3.23 6.77 -7.04
N ASP A 49 2.97 7.49 -5.96
CA ASP A 49 1.88 7.17 -5.04
C ASP A 49 0.52 7.26 -5.75
N SER A 50 0.29 8.33 -6.51
CA SER A 50 -0.97 8.57 -7.21
C SER A 50 -1.22 7.55 -8.33
N GLU A 51 -0.25 7.29 -9.19
CA GLU A 51 -0.45 6.50 -10.40
C GLU A 51 -0.38 4.98 -10.13
N ILE A 52 0.63 4.51 -9.42
CA ILE A 52 0.92 3.08 -9.30
C ILE A 52 0.24 2.48 -8.08
N ASN A 53 0.56 3.01 -6.89
CA ASN A 53 0.13 2.38 -5.66
C ASN A 53 -1.39 2.45 -5.47
N ARG A 54 -2.00 3.57 -5.84
CA ARG A 54 -3.44 3.76 -5.67
C ARG A 54 -4.23 3.00 -6.72
N MET A 55 -3.76 2.92 -7.95
CA MET A 55 -4.38 2.10 -9.01
C MET A 55 -4.38 0.62 -8.62
N ILE A 56 -3.25 0.08 -8.15
CA ILE A 56 -3.13 -1.33 -7.73
C ILE A 56 -3.98 -1.64 -6.50
N LEU A 57 -3.98 -0.76 -5.52
CA LEU A 57 -4.71 -0.95 -4.26
C LEU A 57 -6.17 -0.50 -4.32
N GLY A 58 -6.57 0.27 -5.34
CA GLY A 58 -7.91 0.84 -5.48
C GLY A 58 -8.21 1.93 -4.44
N ALA A 59 -7.17 2.57 -3.88
CA ALA A 59 -7.30 3.69 -2.96
C ALA A 59 -7.53 5.01 -3.72
N LYS A 60 -8.18 5.98 -3.08
CA LYS A 60 -8.33 7.32 -3.67
C LYS A 60 -7.01 8.08 -3.68
N PRO A 61 -6.66 8.81 -4.75
CA PRO A 61 -5.46 9.66 -4.77
C PRO A 61 -5.55 10.79 -3.75
N ILE A 62 -4.39 11.38 -3.42
CA ILE A 62 -4.36 12.62 -2.64
C ILE A 62 -5.04 13.71 -3.47
N ASP A 63 -5.88 14.50 -2.84
CA ASP A 63 -6.51 15.63 -3.49
C ASP A 63 -5.46 16.70 -3.85
N ASP A 64 -5.50 17.17 -5.09
CA ASP A 64 -4.55 18.17 -5.59
C ASP A 64 -4.62 19.49 -4.81
N GLY A 65 -5.80 19.85 -4.31
CA GLY A 65 -5.97 21.01 -3.44
C GLY A 65 -5.26 20.86 -2.10
N ILE A 66 -5.18 19.65 -1.56
CA ILE A 66 -4.43 19.34 -0.34
C ILE A 66 -2.92 19.35 -0.64
N TRP A 67 -2.51 18.76 -1.75
CA TRP A 67 -1.09 18.68 -2.14
C TRP A 67 -0.48 20.04 -2.47
N ASN A 68 -1.22 20.85 -3.20
CA ASN A 68 -0.81 22.20 -3.62
C ASN A 68 -1.30 23.30 -2.67
N GLY A 69 -1.93 22.93 -1.57
CA GLY A 69 -2.40 23.86 -0.56
C GLY A 69 -1.26 24.72 -0.05
N GLY A 70 -1.47 26.04 -0.05
CA GLY A 70 -0.50 27.01 0.43
C GLY A 70 -0.26 26.88 1.94
N ILE A 71 0.88 27.35 2.40
CA ILE A 71 1.13 27.57 3.82
C ILE A 71 0.22 28.72 4.25
N GLY A 72 -0.98 28.40 4.71
CA GLY A 72 -1.89 29.42 5.25
C GLY A 72 -1.26 30.05 6.48
N GLY A 73 -1.18 31.36 6.54
CA GLY A 73 -0.70 32.06 7.71
C GLY A 73 -0.04 33.39 7.38
N HIS A 74 0.16 34.19 8.42
CA HIS A 74 0.92 35.44 8.39
C HIS A 74 2.37 35.15 8.00
N ASP A 75 2.98 36.00 7.19
CA ASP A 75 4.39 35.86 6.76
C ASP A 75 5.31 35.85 8.00
N LYS A 76 5.78 34.66 8.35
CA LYS A 76 6.63 34.43 9.53
C LYS A 76 7.99 35.10 9.42
N TYR A 77 8.41 35.43 8.21
CA TYR A 77 9.78 35.81 7.87
C TYR A 77 9.93 37.27 7.45
N VAL A 78 8.91 38.12 7.71
CA VAL A 78 8.93 39.57 7.41
C VAL A 78 10.17 40.24 7.96
N PHE A 79 10.66 39.85 9.13
CA PHE A 79 11.84 40.44 9.74
C PHE A 79 13.12 40.32 8.89
N LEU A 80 13.17 39.35 7.96
CA LEU A 80 14.30 39.12 7.06
C LEU A 80 14.37 40.18 5.94
N GLU A 81 13.30 40.90 5.66
CA GLU A 81 13.25 41.94 4.61
C GLU A 81 14.24 43.09 4.90
N ASN A 82 14.61 43.27 6.16
CA ASN A 82 15.62 44.28 6.57
C ASN A 82 17.06 43.93 6.12
N PHE A 83 17.32 42.70 5.69
CA PHE A 83 18.67 42.20 5.36
C PHE A 83 18.95 42.12 3.86
N LYS A 84 18.28 42.95 3.04
CA LYS A 84 18.46 43.04 1.57
C LYS A 84 18.48 41.66 0.89
N GLU A 85 19.47 41.41 0.05
CA GLU A 85 19.59 40.20 -0.78
C GLU A 85 19.76 38.92 0.05
N THR A 86 20.65 38.96 1.04
CA THR A 86 20.89 37.80 1.92
C THR A 86 19.62 37.42 2.72
N GLY A 87 18.86 38.43 3.21
CA GLY A 87 17.59 38.20 3.87
C GLY A 87 16.56 37.57 2.97
N ARG A 88 16.49 37.97 1.70
CA ARG A 88 15.60 37.38 0.69
C ARG A 88 15.95 35.89 0.47
N MET A 89 17.21 35.56 0.26
CA MET A 89 17.66 34.19 0.07
C MET A 89 17.33 33.30 1.27
N ILE A 90 17.53 33.79 2.50
CA ILE A 90 17.17 33.06 3.71
C ILE A 90 15.67 32.84 3.78
N LYS A 91 14.86 33.85 3.50
CA LYS A 91 13.39 33.77 3.50
C LYS A 91 12.91 32.70 2.52
N GLU A 92 13.36 32.74 1.26
CA GLU A 92 13.01 31.77 0.22
C GLU A 92 13.36 30.32 0.63
N ASN A 93 14.54 30.12 1.22
CA ASN A 93 14.96 28.82 1.73
C ASN A 93 14.06 28.32 2.87
N LEU A 94 13.74 29.18 3.84
CA LEU A 94 12.88 28.82 4.96
C LEU A 94 11.44 28.51 4.51
N GLU A 95 10.88 29.29 3.60
CA GLU A 95 9.57 28.99 3.00
C GLU A 95 9.56 27.68 2.24
N THR A 96 10.65 27.37 1.52
CA THR A 96 10.79 26.09 0.81
C THR A 96 10.86 24.92 1.78
N VAL A 97 11.60 25.05 2.88
CA VAL A 97 11.66 24.05 3.94
C VAL A 97 10.28 23.82 4.59
N ASP A 98 9.53 24.89 4.87
CA ASP A 98 8.18 24.76 5.44
C ASP A 98 7.22 24.05 4.45
N LYS A 99 7.29 24.36 3.16
CA LYS A 99 6.54 23.62 2.12
C LYS A 99 6.92 22.16 2.06
N LEU A 100 8.22 21.85 2.10
CA LEU A 100 8.71 20.47 2.09
C LEU A 100 8.22 19.68 3.32
N LYS A 101 8.26 20.27 4.51
CA LYS A 101 7.73 19.63 5.72
C LYS A 101 6.26 19.23 5.57
N ILE A 102 5.43 20.16 5.07
CA ILE A 102 4.00 19.90 4.84
C ILE A 102 3.82 18.76 3.84
N LYS A 103 4.52 18.79 2.70
CA LYS A 103 4.43 17.75 1.67
C LYS A 103 4.88 16.38 2.20
N ILE A 104 5.95 16.34 3.00
CA ILE A 104 6.41 15.11 3.66
C ILE A 104 5.35 14.56 4.61
N ASP A 105 4.70 15.41 5.41
CA ASP A 105 3.65 14.97 6.33
C ASP A 105 2.41 14.45 5.60
N ILE A 106 2.02 15.09 4.50
CA ILE A 106 0.94 14.62 3.63
C ILE A 106 1.30 13.26 3.03
N GLN A 107 2.51 13.13 2.47
CA GLN A 107 2.98 11.89 1.86
C GLN A 107 3.07 10.75 2.88
N LYS A 108 3.55 11.03 4.09
CA LYS A 108 3.58 10.06 5.20
C LYS A 108 2.19 9.54 5.53
N LYS A 109 1.20 10.43 5.73
CA LYS A 109 -0.19 10.05 6.00
C LYS A 109 -0.79 9.23 4.86
N SER A 110 -0.44 9.57 3.62
CA SER A 110 -0.86 8.80 2.44
C SER A 110 -0.32 7.38 2.47
N LEU A 111 0.98 7.20 2.69
CA LEU A 111 1.62 5.89 2.77
C LEU A 111 1.07 5.04 3.93
N ASP A 112 0.81 5.64 5.09
CA ASP A 112 0.17 4.95 6.22
C ASP A 112 -1.23 4.45 5.85
N SER A 113 -1.99 5.24 5.08
CA SER A 113 -3.30 4.84 4.57
C SER A 113 -3.19 3.68 3.56
N LEU A 114 -2.25 3.77 2.62
CA LEU A 114 -2.01 2.70 1.64
C LEU A 114 -1.57 1.39 2.30
N TYR A 115 -0.71 1.47 3.32
CA TYR A 115 -0.29 0.31 4.08
C TYR A 115 -1.49 -0.42 4.71
N LYS A 116 -2.42 0.33 5.34
CA LYS A 116 -3.64 -0.26 5.91
C LYS A 116 -4.50 -0.96 4.85
N VAL A 117 -4.67 -0.34 3.68
CA VAL A 117 -5.43 -0.92 2.56
C VAL A 117 -4.73 -2.19 2.05
N ALA A 118 -3.40 -2.16 1.89
CA ALA A 118 -2.62 -3.31 1.44
C ALA A 118 -2.76 -4.52 2.37
N VAL A 119 -2.66 -4.31 3.70
CA VAL A 119 -2.82 -5.37 4.71
C VAL A 119 -4.23 -5.99 4.64
N VAL A 120 -5.27 -5.17 4.49
CA VAL A 120 -6.65 -5.68 4.35
C VAL A 120 -6.80 -6.48 3.05
N LYS A 121 -6.25 -5.98 1.95
CA LYS A 121 -6.29 -6.65 0.64
C LYS A 121 -5.55 -7.98 0.65
N GLU A 122 -4.38 -8.04 1.27
CA GLU A 122 -3.61 -9.27 1.47
C GLU A 122 -4.42 -10.32 2.24
N LYS A 123 -4.98 -9.94 3.41
CA LYS A 123 -5.85 -10.82 4.20
C LYS A 123 -7.02 -11.35 3.39
N LYS A 124 -7.65 -10.51 2.57
CA LYS A 124 -8.73 -10.92 1.68
C LYS A 124 -8.25 -11.91 0.63
N LEU A 125 -7.11 -11.65 -0.02
CA LEU A 125 -6.58 -12.52 -1.08
C LEU A 125 -6.28 -13.93 -0.58
N VAL A 126 -5.63 -14.07 0.57
CA VAL A 126 -5.34 -15.41 1.15
C VAL A 126 -6.59 -16.13 1.67
N SER A 127 -7.70 -15.41 1.86
CA SER A 127 -8.99 -15.96 2.28
C SER A 127 -9.85 -16.42 1.09
N ILE A 128 -9.58 -15.94 -0.13
CA ILE A 128 -10.34 -16.36 -1.32
C ILE A 128 -10.05 -17.83 -1.61
N PRO A 129 -11.09 -18.69 -1.73
CA PRO A 129 -10.91 -20.09 -2.10
C PRO A 129 -10.38 -20.22 -3.53
N SER A 130 -9.06 -20.33 -3.70
CA SER A 130 -8.38 -20.24 -5.00
C SER A 130 -7.55 -21.48 -5.38
N ILE A 131 -7.32 -22.39 -4.44
CA ILE A 131 -6.56 -23.60 -4.70
C ILE A 131 -7.46 -24.84 -4.73
N LYS A 132 -7.01 -25.91 -5.41
CA LYS A 132 -7.73 -27.19 -5.43
C LYS A 132 -7.72 -27.81 -4.02
N PRO A 133 -8.84 -28.43 -3.56
CA PRO A 133 -8.90 -29.09 -2.25
C PRO A 133 -8.08 -30.39 -2.17
N VAL A 134 -7.73 -30.96 -3.32
CA VAL A 134 -6.91 -32.18 -3.43
C VAL A 134 -5.71 -31.85 -4.32
N LYS A 135 -4.51 -32.26 -3.89
CA LYS A 135 -3.29 -32.08 -4.66
C LYS A 135 -3.39 -32.81 -6.01
N GLU A 136 -2.94 -32.20 -7.08
CA GLU A 136 -3.04 -32.74 -8.43
C GLU A 136 -2.32 -34.09 -8.59
N THR A 137 -1.22 -34.28 -7.88
CA THR A 137 -0.46 -35.54 -7.83
C THR A 137 -1.23 -36.70 -7.21
N SER A 138 -2.25 -36.43 -6.40
CA SER A 138 -3.10 -37.42 -5.76
C SER A 138 -4.36 -37.76 -6.53
N LEU A 139 -4.66 -37.02 -7.61
CA LEU A 139 -5.79 -37.30 -8.51
C LEU A 139 -5.43 -38.45 -9.45
N LYS A 140 -6.37 -39.37 -9.65
CA LYS A 140 -6.21 -40.42 -10.66
C LYS A 140 -6.10 -39.79 -12.04
N LYS A 141 -5.06 -40.12 -12.80
CA LYS A 141 -4.75 -39.51 -14.12
C LYS A 141 -5.90 -39.63 -15.13
N ASP A 142 -6.74 -40.61 -15.02
CA ASP A 142 -7.80 -40.91 -15.96
C ASP A 142 -9.18 -40.36 -15.58
N VAL A 143 -9.31 -39.73 -14.41
CA VAL A 143 -10.58 -39.21 -13.93
C VAL A 143 -10.51 -37.67 -13.91
N LYS A 144 -10.66 -37.07 -15.07
CA LYS A 144 -10.98 -35.66 -15.20
C LYS A 144 -12.40 -35.46 -14.66
N PHE A 145 -12.55 -34.71 -13.56
CA PHE A 145 -13.81 -34.25 -13.01
C PHE A 145 -15.01 -35.17 -13.30
N LEU A 146 -15.37 -36.04 -12.38
CA LEU A 146 -16.55 -36.92 -12.52
C LEU A 146 -17.81 -36.10 -12.79
N SER A 147 -17.87 -34.88 -12.28
CA SER A 147 -18.99 -33.98 -12.53
C SER A 147 -18.67 -32.55 -12.14
N GLY A 148 -18.90 -31.63 -13.05
CA GLY A 148 -18.78 -30.19 -12.84
C GLY A 148 -20.01 -29.55 -12.21
N PHE A 149 -19.91 -28.28 -11.96
CA PHE A 149 -21.00 -27.42 -11.51
C PHE A 149 -22.05 -27.26 -12.63
N GLY A 150 -23.33 -27.27 -12.26
CA GLY A 150 -24.41 -27.00 -13.18
C GLY A 150 -25.49 -28.06 -13.26
N MET A 151 -26.36 -27.94 -14.26
CA MET A 151 -27.47 -28.89 -14.49
C MET A 151 -26.94 -30.21 -15.07
N ARG A 152 -27.25 -31.32 -14.39
CA ARG A 152 -26.87 -32.66 -14.81
C ARG A 152 -27.92 -33.70 -14.48
N ILE A 153 -27.84 -34.87 -15.15
CA ILE A 153 -28.64 -36.05 -14.74
C ILE A 153 -28.02 -36.61 -13.49
N HIS A 154 -28.81 -36.70 -12.41
CA HIS A 154 -28.33 -37.27 -11.13
C HIS A 154 -28.03 -38.78 -11.31
N PRO A 155 -26.84 -39.25 -10.92
CA PRO A 155 -26.40 -40.60 -11.25
C PRO A 155 -27.34 -41.70 -10.64
N ILE A 156 -27.91 -41.42 -9.47
CA ILE A 156 -28.80 -42.38 -8.74
C ILE A 156 -30.26 -42.18 -9.15
N HIS A 157 -30.76 -40.94 -9.09
CA HIS A 157 -32.18 -40.66 -9.31
C HIS A 157 -32.58 -40.51 -10.78
N LYS A 158 -31.61 -40.47 -11.72
CA LYS A 158 -31.82 -40.33 -13.17
C LYS A 158 -32.67 -39.10 -13.56
N LEU A 159 -32.82 -38.13 -12.65
CA LEU A 159 -33.53 -36.87 -12.84
C LEU A 159 -32.53 -35.72 -13.07
N ARG A 160 -32.93 -34.71 -13.82
CA ARG A 160 -32.14 -33.48 -13.97
C ARG A 160 -32.07 -32.73 -12.64
N ARG A 161 -30.87 -32.56 -12.11
CA ARG A 161 -30.64 -31.80 -10.87
C ARG A 161 -29.46 -30.84 -11.06
N PHE A 162 -29.55 -29.73 -10.34
CA PHE A 162 -28.47 -28.75 -10.31
C PHE A 162 -27.40 -29.19 -9.31
N HIS A 163 -26.18 -29.35 -9.79
CA HIS A 163 -25.01 -29.65 -8.95
C HIS A 163 -24.35 -28.33 -8.50
N LYS A 164 -24.38 -28.08 -7.19
CA LYS A 164 -23.88 -26.83 -6.59
C LYS A 164 -22.38 -26.83 -6.32
N GLY A 165 -21.66 -27.85 -6.76
CA GLY A 165 -20.25 -28.05 -6.47
C GLY A 165 -19.48 -28.70 -7.61
N ILE A 166 -18.26 -29.11 -7.33
CA ILE A 166 -17.38 -29.83 -8.23
C ILE A 166 -16.94 -31.11 -7.49
N ASP A 167 -17.05 -32.26 -8.16
CA ASP A 167 -16.61 -33.54 -7.60
C ASP A 167 -15.14 -33.80 -7.98
N PHE A 168 -14.33 -34.16 -6.99
CA PHE A 168 -12.95 -34.60 -7.17
C PHE A 168 -12.86 -36.08 -6.80
N THR A 169 -12.25 -36.90 -7.67
CA THR A 169 -12.04 -38.33 -7.39
C THR A 169 -10.59 -38.56 -7.04
N ALA A 170 -10.39 -39.14 -5.85
CA ALA A 170 -9.09 -39.52 -5.35
C ALA A 170 -9.21 -40.86 -4.57
N PRO A 171 -8.11 -41.60 -4.35
CA PRO A 171 -8.09 -42.78 -3.48
C PRO A 171 -8.56 -42.41 -2.06
N GLN A 172 -9.19 -43.38 -1.38
CA GLN A 172 -9.54 -43.22 0.03
C GLN A 172 -8.29 -42.98 0.87
N GLY A 173 -8.34 -41.99 1.78
CA GLY A 173 -7.21 -41.57 2.61
C GLY A 173 -6.38 -40.46 2.00
N THR A 174 -6.75 -39.96 0.79
CA THR A 174 -6.12 -38.78 0.21
C THR A 174 -6.41 -37.55 1.06
N ASP A 175 -5.39 -36.74 1.33
CA ASP A 175 -5.51 -35.52 2.09
C ASP A 175 -6.35 -34.44 1.35
N ILE A 176 -7.26 -33.85 2.10
CA ILE A 176 -8.07 -32.73 1.65
C ILE A 176 -7.61 -31.48 2.38
N GLN A 177 -7.26 -30.42 1.63
CA GLN A 177 -6.83 -29.13 2.15
C GLN A 177 -7.90 -28.06 1.99
N ALA A 178 -7.89 -27.06 2.88
CA ALA A 178 -8.71 -25.88 2.71
C ALA A 178 -8.28 -25.13 1.44
N THR A 179 -9.25 -24.59 0.69
CA THR A 179 -9.01 -23.90 -0.58
C THR A 179 -8.58 -22.45 -0.41
N GLY A 180 -8.60 -21.94 0.82
CA GLY A 180 -8.15 -20.63 1.27
C GLY A 180 -8.12 -20.59 2.78
N ASN A 181 -7.56 -19.53 3.36
CA ASN A 181 -7.58 -19.32 4.80
C ASN A 181 -9.02 -19.13 5.30
N GLY A 182 -9.34 -19.69 6.46
CA GLY A 182 -10.69 -19.59 7.01
C GLY A 182 -10.81 -20.30 8.36
N ARG A 183 -12.03 -20.29 8.90
CA ARG A 183 -12.39 -20.92 10.17
C ARG A 183 -13.43 -22.00 9.92
N VAL A 184 -13.26 -23.17 10.51
CA VAL A 184 -14.26 -24.25 10.45
C VAL A 184 -15.48 -23.83 11.27
N VAL A 185 -16.63 -23.68 10.61
CA VAL A 185 -17.86 -23.20 11.27
C VAL A 185 -18.85 -24.30 11.56
N SER A 186 -18.74 -25.45 10.90
CA SER A 186 -19.54 -26.62 11.23
C SER A 186 -18.87 -27.89 10.79
N ILE A 187 -19.08 -28.97 11.59
CA ILE A 187 -18.64 -30.33 11.31
C ILE A 187 -19.83 -31.24 11.47
N ASN A 188 -20.13 -32.05 10.44
CA ASN A 188 -21.12 -33.12 10.52
C ASN A 188 -20.43 -34.49 10.30
N LYS A 189 -20.52 -35.35 11.29
CA LYS A 189 -19.95 -36.72 11.27
C LYS A 189 -20.98 -37.78 10.91
N THR A 190 -22.25 -37.41 10.71
CA THR A 190 -23.32 -38.33 10.32
C THR A 190 -23.28 -38.62 8.83
N GLY A 191 -23.62 -39.83 8.43
CA GLY A 191 -23.46 -40.29 7.03
C GLY A 191 -24.59 -39.95 6.06
N SER A 192 -25.57 -39.12 6.41
CA SER A 192 -26.72 -38.77 5.53
C SER A 192 -26.37 -37.66 4.54
N GLY A 193 -26.97 -37.71 3.36
CA GLY A 193 -26.83 -36.65 2.34
C GLY A 193 -25.40 -36.43 1.86
N TYR A 194 -24.72 -35.42 2.37
CA TYR A 194 -23.32 -35.09 2.07
C TYR A 194 -22.30 -36.02 2.75
N GLY A 195 -22.74 -37.06 3.47
CA GLY A 195 -21.84 -37.88 4.26
C GLY A 195 -21.14 -37.07 5.36
N LYS A 196 -19.96 -37.54 5.79
CA LYS A 196 -19.13 -36.72 6.67
C LYS A 196 -18.67 -35.49 5.92
N HIS A 197 -18.95 -34.32 6.45
CA HIS A 197 -18.65 -33.05 5.80
C HIS A 197 -18.33 -31.96 6.80
N LEU A 198 -17.66 -30.90 6.33
CA LEU A 198 -17.41 -29.70 7.10
C LEU A 198 -17.60 -28.47 6.24
N MET A 199 -17.83 -27.32 6.88
CA MET A 199 -17.92 -26.01 6.24
C MET A 199 -16.85 -25.08 6.81
N ILE A 200 -16.18 -24.35 5.93
CA ILE A 200 -15.21 -23.31 6.27
C ILE A 200 -15.80 -21.97 5.86
N ASP A 201 -15.79 -21.01 6.77
CA ASP A 201 -16.03 -19.61 6.50
C ASP A 201 -14.67 -18.92 6.30
N HIS A 202 -14.46 -18.37 5.11
CA HIS A 202 -13.23 -17.68 4.73
C HIS A 202 -13.30 -16.17 5.00
N GLY A 203 -14.44 -15.69 5.51
CA GLY A 203 -14.71 -14.27 5.58
C GLY A 203 -15.07 -13.69 4.21
N TYR A 204 -15.32 -12.37 4.16
CA TYR A 204 -15.63 -11.64 2.93
C TYR A 204 -16.78 -12.23 2.08
N GLY A 205 -17.67 -13.02 2.70
CA GLY A 205 -18.80 -13.68 2.05
C GLY A 205 -18.48 -15.04 1.41
N TYR A 206 -17.26 -15.53 1.48
CA TYR A 206 -16.87 -16.83 0.95
C TYR A 206 -17.06 -17.95 1.99
N LYS A 207 -17.74 -19.01 1.58
CA LYS A 207 -17.86 -20.25 2.34
C LYS A 207 -17.63 -21.46 1.44
N THR A 208 -16.95 -22.48 1.95
CA THR A 208 -16.73 -23.74 1.23
C THR A 208 -17.22 -24.92 2.03
N LEU A 209 -17.83 -25.88 1.33
CA LEU A 209 -18.29 -27.14 1.88
C LEU A 209 -17.42 -28.29 1.33
N TYR A 210 -16.88 -29.11 2.22
CA TYR A 210 -16.12 -30.31 1.88
C TYR A 210 -16.93 -31.53 2.33
N ALA A 211 -17.32 -32.38 1.40
CA ALA A 211 -18.26 -33.44 1.61
C ALA A 211 -17.66 -34.84 1.27
N HIS A 212 -18.37 -35.89 1.66
CA HIS A 212 -18.01 -37.29 1.42
C HIS A 212 -16.63 -37.69 1.98
N MET A 213 -16.24 -37.10 3.12
CA MET A 213 -14.96 -37.32 3.76
C MET A 213 -14.93 -38.66 4.47
N HIS A 214 -13.79 -39.36 4.40
CA HIS A 214 -13.58 -40.59 5.19
C HIS A 214 -13.36 -40.27 6.68
N SER A 215 -12.51 -39.29 6.97
CA SER A 215 -12.22 -38.80 8.32
C SER A 215 -12.09 -37.28 8.32
N ILE A 216 -12.33 -36.67 9.48
CA ILE A 216 -12.20 -35.24 9.69
C ILE A 216 -11.24 -35.03 10.87
N ASN A 217 -10.08 -34.46 10.61
CA ASN A 217 -8.97 -34.30 11.55
C ASN A 217 -8.87 -32.90 12.16
N VAL A 218 -9.86 -32.06 11.94
CA VAL A 218 -9.94 -30.69 12.43
C VAL A 218 -11.10 -30.52 13.41
N LYS A 219 -11.11 -29.40 14.14
CA LYS A 219 -12.17 -28.99 15.07
C LYS A 219 -12.83 -27.72 14.59
N GLU A 220 -14.00 -27.40 15.11
CA GLU A 220 -14.65 -26.11 14.94
C GLU A 220 -13.84 -25.02 15.65
N GLY A 221 -13.71 -23.85 15.01
CA GLY A 221 -13.00 -22.69 15.52
C GLY A 221 -11.71 -22.30 14.81
#